data_c81a6207536089f0fbbfdc96c293f602
#
_entry.id   c81a6207536089f0fbbfdc96c293f602
#
_cell.length_a   1.000
_cell.length_b   1.000
_cell.length_c   1.000
_cell.angle_alpha   90.00
_cell.angle_beta   90.00
_cell.angle_gamma   90.00
#
_symmetry.space_group_name_H-M   'P 1'
#
loop_
_entity.id
_entity.type
_entity.pdbx_description
1 polymer ?
#
loop_
_entity_poly.entity_id
_entity_poly.type
_entity_poly.pdbx_seq_one_letter_code
_entity_poly.pdbx_strand_id
1 'polypeptide(L)'
;MSKQRNNIIELGRFVYSLLVVGYHIQLSYDEEDKSVDPFECGALAVEYYFFLSGYFLARSLEKLSLDNKMSFIKKYYTFMKNKIKALLTVHFIAIIAILIIIACCDKKNFVNKLLPGITSIFLVQMAVVYHGNFEKALIVPEWYLSSMIICMLIMVPIFLAFRKLMKGVFVVLILLGVLAIFAVIFILITNMKLKPNMVFDMRAWGEMNLSMFSYYLSLYIEKQAYSNGINILLKIVEIVAYCIPVILGIIPISANNEPICMTITGACAFVAIFITFSKKGNIIKSEKANYIFGYLGSISLPIYIFHPVIIDLIDYVWIPCPKYAKYLIVFFSALALALLYRIIADFLNKKIEERKKRKEEEKNKEKINEIGEIDENININEKKDGSDSKNNLKLI
;
A
#
# COMPACT_ATOMS: atom_id res chain seq x y z
N MET A 1 -7.00 7.55 20.00
CA MET A 1 -6.56 6.13 20.06
C MET A 1 -5.80 5.79 18.79
N SER A 2 -4.51 5.56 18.87
CA SER A 2 -3.70 5.07 17.74
C SER A 2 -4.27 3.72 17.30
N LYS A 3 -4.56 3.59 16.02
CA LYS A 3 -5.11 2.36 15.44
C LYS A 3 -4.05 1.27 15.62
N GLN A 4 -4.30 0.33 16.52
CA GLN A 4 -3.34 -0.75 16.82
C GLN A 4 -3.01 -1.50 15.52
N ARG A 5 -1.76 -1.40 15.09
CA ARG A 5 -1.25 -2.10 13.90
C ARG A 5 -0.99 -3.56 14.28
N ASN A 6 -1.14 -4.46 13.30
CA ASN A 6 -0.82 -5.87 13.54
C ASN A 6 0.69 -6.09 13.33
N ASN A 7 1.37 -6.58 14.35
CA ASN A 7 2.82 -6.73 14.39
C ASN A 7 3.37 -7.64 13.30
N ILE A 8 2.72 -8.78 13.07
CA ILE A 8 3.16 -9.76 12.08
C ILE A 8 3.03 -9.18 10.68
N ILE A 9 1.94 -8.47 10.40
CA ILE A 9 1.75 -7.79 9.11
C ILE A 9 2.83 -6.73 8.87
N GLU A 10 3.15 -5.93 9.89
CA GLU A 10 4.17 -4.88 9.73
C GLU A 10 5.57 -5.49 9.58
N LEU A 11 5.88 -6.56 10.29
CA LEU A 11 7.12 -7.33 10.11
C LEU A 11 7.18 -7.96 8.71
N GLY A 12 6.09 -8.60 8.28
CA GLY A 12 5.98 -9.20 6.94
C GLY A 12 6.22 -8.15 5.85
N ARG A 13 5.60 -6.98 5.94
CA ARG A 13 5.83 -5.88 4.98
C ARG A 13 7.31 -5.51 4.88
N PHE A 14 8.01 -5.44 6.00
CA PHE A 14 9.43 -5.13 6.00
C PHE A 14 10.27 -6.25 5.38
N VAL A 15 10.08 -7.49 5.81
CA VAL A 15 10.85 -8.64 5.30
C VAL A 15 10.62 -8.85 3.79
N TYR A 16 9.37 -8.82 3.34
CA TYR A 16 9.05 -8.99 1.91
C TYR A 16 9.58 -7.82 1.06
N SER A 17 9.69 -6.60 1.59
CA SER A 17 10.35 -5.51 0.86
C SER A 17 11.84 -5.78 0.63
N LEU A 18 12.52 -6.39 1.59
CA LEU A 18 13.93 -6.75 1.44
C LEU A 18 14.13 -7.86 0.39
N LEU A 19 13.21 -8.83 0.28
CA LEU A 19 13.27 -9.85 -0.77
C LEU A 19 13.16 -9.23 -2.17
N VAL A 20 12.26 -8.27 -2.35
CA VAL A 20 12.14 -7.54 -3.63
C VAL A 20 13.41 -6.76 -3.95
N VAL A 21 14.03 -6.11 -2.96
CA VAL A 21 15.31 -5.42 -3.13
C VAL A 21 16.39 -6.41 -3.59
N GLY A 22 16.50 -7.55 -2.91
CA GLY A 22 17.45 -8.61 -3.29
C GLY A 22 17.30 -9.07 -4.74
N TYR A 23 16.05 -9.31 -5.18
CA TYR A 23 15.73 -9.68 -6.56
C TYR A 23 16.19 -8.64 -7.59
N HIS A 24 15.93 -7.35 -7.34
CA HIS A 24 16.28 -6.30 -8.30
C HIS A 24 17.77 -6.03 -8.35
N ILE A 25 18.48 -6.25 -7.25
CA ILE A 25 19.95 -6.22 -7.26
C ILE A 25 20.48 -7.33 -8.17
N GLN A 26 19.93 -8.54 -8.05
CA GLN A 26 20.33 -9.66 -8.90
C GLN A 26 20.09 -9.37 -10.39
N LEU A 27 18.94 -8.82 -10.75
CA LEU A 27 18.62 -8.46 -12.14
C LEU A 27 19.56 -7.41 -12.73
N SER A 28 20.27 -6.65 -11.90
CA SER A 28 21.19 -5.61 -12.34
C SER A 28 22.60 -6.12 -12.67
N TYR A 29 22.83 -7.43 -12.63
CA TYR A 29 24.07 -8.05 -13.09
C TYR A 29 23.92 -8.61 -14.49
N ASP A 30 25.04 -8.61 -15.25
CA ASP A 30 25.08 -9.18 -16.59
C ASP A 30 24.82 -10.69 -16.60
N GLU A 31 24.24 -11.20 -17.70
CA GLU A 31 23.80 -12.59 -17.80
C GLU A 31 24.92 -13.63 -17.66
N GLU A 32 26.16 -13.26 -17.99
CA GLU A 32 27.32 -14.15 -17.88
C GLU A 32 27.69 -14.49 -16.43
N ASP A 33 27.28 -13.66 -15.46
CA ASP A 33 27.57 -13.86 -14.02
C ASP A 33 26.40 -14.49 -13.23
N LYS A 34 25.37 -14.97 -13.94
CA LYS A 34 24.21 -15.67 -13.37
C LYS A 34 24.51 -17.11 -13.00
N SER A 35 25.45 -17.31 -12.09
CA SER A 35 25.38 -18.50 -11.23
C SER A 35 24.06 -18.45 -10.44
N VAL A 36 23.46 -19.59 -10.16
CA VAL A 36 22.20 -19.72 -9.40
C VAL A 36 22.30 -18.89 -8.11
N ASP A 37 21.70 -17.69 -8.11
CA ASP A 37 21.92 -16.69 -7.08
C ASP A 37 20.80 -16.66 -6.04
N PRO A 38 21.10 -16.23 -4.81
CA PRO A 38 20.05 -15.95 -3.84
C PRO A 38 19.13 -14.83 -4.35
N PHE A 39 17.87 -14.88 -3.96
CA PHE A 39 16.82 -13.93 -4.31
C PHE A 39 16.24 -14.03 -5.74
N GLU A 40 16.53 -15.07 -6.51
CA GLU A 40 15.96 -15.26 -7.85
C GLU A 40 14.43 -15.24 -7.86
N CYS A 41 13.80 -15.82 -6.85
CA CYS A 41 12.36 -15.78 -6.63
C CYS A 41 11.89 -14.63 -5.71
N GLY A 42 12.73 -13.66 -5.40
CA GLY A 42 12.39 -12.55 -4.53
C GLY A 42 11.25 -11.65 -5.05
N ALA A 43 11.03 -11.63 -6.38
CA ALA A 43 9.87 -10.97 -7.00
C ALA A 43 8.53 -11.51 -6.50
N LEU A 44 8.48 -12.79 -6.09
CA LEU A 44 7.27 -13.43 -5.56
C LEU A 44 6.78 -12.81 -4.24
N ALA A 45 7.62 -12.02 -3.56
CA ALA A 45 7.20 -11.22 -2.41
C ALA A 45 6.07 -10.23 -2.75
N VAL A 46 5.88 -9.89 -4.03
CA VAL A 46 4.80 -9.01 -4.50
C VAL A 46 3.42 -9.65 -4.28
N GLU A 47 3.30 -11.00 -4.33
CA GLU A 47 2.06 -11.72 -4.01
C GLU A 47 1.50 -11.30 -2.65
N TYR A 48 2.37 -11.27 -1.64
CA TYR A 48 1.98 -10.85 -0.30
C TYR A 48 1.36 -9.44 -0.29
N TYR A 49 1.90 -8.51 -1.08
CA TYR A 49 1.39 -7.15 -1.14
C TYR A 49 0.06 -7.04 -1.88
N PHE A 50 -0.18 -7.83 -2.92
CA PHE A 50 -1.49 -7.89 -3.58
C PHE A 50 -2.55 -8.47 -2.65
N PHE A 51 -2.25 -9.60 -1.99
CA PHE A 51 -3.15 -10.18 -0.99
C PHE A 51 -3.44 -9.22 0.17
N LEU A 52 -2.42 -8.55 0.70
CA LEU A 52 -2.60 -7.56 1.76
C LEU A 52 -3.45 -6.36 1.30
N SER A 53 -3.24 -5.92 0.07
CA SER A 53 -3.99 -4.81 -0.53
C SER A 53 -5.46 -5.16 -0.73
N GLY A 54 -5.78 -6.36 -1.20
CA GLY A 54 -7.14 -6.87 -1.36
C GLY A 54 -7.86 -6.98 0.00
N TYR A 55 -7.20 -7.51 1.03
CA TYR A 55 -7.75 -7.55 2.38
C TYR A 55 -8.12 -6.17 2.91
N PHE A 56 -7.19 -5.22 2.84
CA PHE A 56 -7.45 -3.86 3.30
C PHE A 56 -8.45 -3.10 2.43
N LEU A 57 -8.54 -3.44 1.15
CA LEU A 57 -9.56 -2.91 0.25
C LEU A 57 -10.95 -3.30 0.77
N ALA A 58 -11.22 -4.61 0.96
CA ALA A 58 -12.48 -5.10 1.47
C ALA A 58 -12.86 -4.44 2.82
N ARG A 59 -11.92 -4.45 3.77
CA ARG A 59 -12.11 -3.84 5.09
C ARG A 59 -12.44 -2.35 5.04
N SER A 60 -11.80 -1.62 4.14
CA SER A 60 -12.01 -0.18 4.01
C SER A 60 -13.33 0.14 3.32
N LEU A 61 -13.69 -0.63 2.31
CA LEU A 61 -14.95 -0.49 1.58
C LEU A 61 -16.15 -0.85 2.43
N GLU A 62 -16.07 -1.91 3.25
CA GLU A 62 -17.10 -2.24 4.23
C GLU A 62 -17.36 -1.07 5.17
N LYS A 63 -16.31 -0.50 5.77
CA LYS A 63 -16.45 0.65 6.65
C LYS A 63 -17.06 1.86 5.94
N LEU A 64 -16.60 2.17 4.73
CA LEU A 64 -17.06 3.32 3.96
C LEU A 64 -18.50 3.14 3.48
N SER A 65 -18.89 1.92 3.18
CA SER A 65 -20.22 1.60 2.71
C SER A 65 -21.30 1.79 3.79
N LEU A 66 -20.92 1.67 5.08
CA LEU A 66 -21.84 1.90 6.22
C LEU A 66 -22.16 3.38 6.44
N ASP A 67 -21.38 4.29 5.89
CA ASP A 67 -21.67 5.73 5.99
C ASP A 67 -22.79 6.14 5.03
N ASN A 68 -24.01 6.24 5.55
CA ASN A 68 -25.18 6.61 4.76
C ASN A 68 -25.22 8.12 4.42
N LYS A 69 -24.36 8.96 5.01
CA LYS A 69 -24.32 10.41 4.75
C LYS A 69 -23.56 10.75 3.48
N MET A 70 -22.73 9.84 2.97
CA MET A 70 -21.92 10.07 1.80
C MET A 70 -22.56 9.48 0.54
N SER A 71 -22.64 10.28 -0.54
CA SER A 71 -23.03 9.80 -1.87
C SER A 71 -22.00 8.78 -2.43
N PHE A 72 -22.41 7.97 -3.40
CA PHE A 72 -21.56 7.00 -4.08
C PHE A 72 -20.26 7.62 -4.62
N ILE A 73 -20.39 8.71 -5.38
CA ILE A 73 -19.25 9.42 -5.99
C ILE A 73 -18.29 9.94 -4.91
N LYS A 74 -18.83 10.51 -3.82
CA LYS A 74 -18.03 11.02 -2.70
C LYS A 74 -17.28 9.89 -1.99
N LYS A 75 -17.89 8.72 -1.82
CA LYS A 75 -17.24 7.52 -1.26
C LYS A 75 -16.07 7.07 -2.14
N TYR A 76 -16.32 6.91 -3.44
CA TYR A 76 -15.31 6.51 -4.41
C TYR A 76 -14.12 7.49 -4.44
N TYR A 77 -14.41 8.78 -4.61
CA TYR A 77 -13.37 9.81 -4.63
C TYR A 77 -12.56 9.87 -3.33
N THR A 78 -13.23 9.80 -2.18
CA THR A 78 -12.56 9.85 -0.85
C THR A 78 -11.64 8.64 -0.68
N PHE A 79 -12.09 7.45 -1.07
CA PHE A 79 -11.27 6.25 -1.00
C PHE A 79 -10.02 6.37 -1.89
N MET A 80 -10.21 6.67 -3.18
CA MET A 80 -9.10 6.76 -4.14
C MET A 80 -8.11 7.87 -3.77
N LYS A 81 -8.60 9.06 -3.43
CA LYS A 81 -7.77 10.17 -2.98
C LYS A 81 -6.88 9.80 -1.80
N ASN A 82 -7.43 9.14 -0.77
CA ASN A 82 -6.67 8.76 0.41
C ASN A 82 -5.62 7.68 0.10
N LYS A 83 -5.96 6.74 -0.79
CA LYS A 83 -5.05 5.67 -1.20
C LYS A 83 -3.88 6.23 -2.02
N ILE A 84 -4.18 7.03 -3.04
CA ILE A 84 -3.19 7.65 -3.91
C ILE A 84 -2.29 8.60 -3.11
N LYS A 85 -2.87 9.46 -2.27
CA LYS A 85 -2.10 10.40 -1.44
C LYS A 85 -1.06 9.70 -0.55
N ALA A 86 -1.38 8.51 -0.05
CA ALA A 86 -0.45 7.75 0.80
C ALA A 86 0.80 7.26 0.04
N LEU A 87 0.71 7.12 -1.28
CA LEU A 87 1.79 6.65 -2.14
C LEU A 87 2.58 7.81 -2.77
N LEU A 88 1.88 8.87 -3.17
CA LEU A 88 2.43 9.94 -4.02
C LEU A 88 3.65 10.63 -3.42
N THR A 89 3.73 10.84 -2.11
CA THR A 89 4.82 11.61 -1.52
C THR A 89 6.18 10.94 -1.73
N VAL A 90 6.28 9.65 -1.41
CA VAL A 90 7.54 8.90 -1.59
C VAL A 90 7.82 8.65 -3.07
N HIS A 91 6.78 8.38 -3.85
CA HIS A 91 6.85 8.21 -5.29
C HIS A 91 7.44 9.45 -6.01
N PHE A 92 6.90 10.64 -5.77
CA PHE A 92 7.41 11.86 -6.41
C PHE A 92 8.84 12.19 -6.00
N ILE A 93 9.25 11.90 -4.77
CA ILE A 93 10.64 12.06 -4.34
C ILE A 93 11.56 11.15 -5.18
N ALA A 94 11.16 9.88 -5.38
CA ALA A 94 11.93 8.94 -6.19
C ALA A 94 11.95 9.32 -7.68
N ILE A 95 10.82 9.76 -8.25
CA ILE A 95 10.76 10.27 -9.64
C ILE A 95 11.69 11.47 -9.84
N ILE A 96 11.69 12.43 -8.91
CA ILE A 96 12.60 13.58 -8.98
C ILE A 96 14.06 13.11 -8.91
N ALA A 97 14.37 12.18 -7.99
CA ALA A 97 15.72 11.66 -7.85
C ALA A 97 16.22 10.95 -9.12
N ILE A 98 15.40 10.07 -9.71
CA ILE A 98 15.78 9.37 -10.95
C ILE A 98 15.93 10.33 -12.14
N LEU A 99 15.06 11.33 -12.25
CA LEU A 99 15.18 12.35 -13.30
C LEU A 99 16.46 13.16 -13.16
N ILE A 100 16.89 13.50 -11.94
CA ILE A 100 18.17 14.17 -11.69
C ILE A 100 19.34 13.26 -12.11
N ILE A 101 19.30 11.98 -11.73
CA ILE A 101 20.33 10.99 -12.10
C ILE A 101 20.45 10.91 -13.63
N ILE A 102 19.34 10.73 -14.34
CA ILE A 102 19.34 10.64 -15.81
C ILE A 102 19.84 11.94 -16.43
N ALA A 103 19.41 13.10 -15.93
CA ALA A 103 19.85 14.40 -16.44
C ALA A 103 21.36 14.65 -16.24
N CYS A 104 21.93 14.14 -15.16
CA CYS A 104 23.35 14.29 -14.85
C CYS A 104 24.23 13.28 -15.61
N CYS A 105 23.79 12.01 -15.63
CA CYS A 105 24.59 10.88 -16.07
C CYS A 105 24.32 10.43 -17.51
N ASP A 106 23.09 10.66 -18.03
CA ASP A 106 22.66 10.18 -19.37
C ASP A 106 21.94 11.28 -20.18
N LYS A 107 22.54 12.45 -20.26
CA LYS A 107 21.97 13.64 -20.92
C LYS A 107 21.49 13.37 -22.34
N LYS A 108 22.18 12.52 -23.09
CA LYS A 108 21.87 12.21 -24.50
C LYS A 108 20.53 11.51 -24.63
N ASN A 109 20.17 10.67 -23.66
CA ASN A 109 18.93 9.88 -23.66
C ASN A 109 17.84 10.45 -22.76
N PHE A 110 18.08 11.61 -22.13
CA PHE A 110 17.13 12.21 -21.20
C PHE A 110 15.72 12.36 -21.78
N VAL A 111 15.61 12.96 -22.98
CA VAL A 111 14.30 13.14 -23.63
C VAL A 111 13.65 11.81 -24.02
N ASN A 112 14.49 10.85 -24.51
CA ASN A 112 14.02 9.52 -24.90
C ASN A 112 13.49 8.70 -23.71
N LYS A 113 14.00 8.94 -22.51
CA LYS A 113 13.54 8.30 -21.27
C LYS A 113 12.38 9.05 -20.62
N LEU A 114 12.37 10.38 -20.71
CA LEU A 114 11.31 11.21 -20.12
C LEU A 114 9.96 10.95 -20.77
N LEU A 115 9.88 10.86 -22.09
CA LEU A 115 8.62 10.71 -22.82
C LEU A 115 7.89 9.39 -22.49
N PRO A 116 8.55 8.19 -22.57
CA PRO A 116 7.95 6.96 -22.10
C PRO A 116 7.70 6.95 -20.59
N GLY A 117 8.51 7.68 -19.81
CA GLY A 117 8.43 7.77 -18.36
C GLY A 117 7.24 8.60 -17.84
N ILE A 118 6.54 9.37 -18.68
CA ILE A 118 5.37 10.15 -18.26
C ILE A 118 4.33 9.27 -17.58
N THR A 119 4.10 8.05 -18.07
CA THR A 119 3.15 7.10 -17.46
C THR A 119 3.55 6.68 -16.06
N SER A 120 4.86 6.63 -15.78
CA SER A 120 5.38 6.35 -14.43
C SER A 120 5.04 7.47 -13.46
N ILE A 121 5.10 8.74 -13.89
CA ILE A 121 4.76 9.90 -13.04
C ILE A 121 3.34 9.78 -12.48
N PHE A 122 2.41 9.23 -13.28
CA PHE A 122 1.01 9.04 -12.89
C PHE A 122 0.69 7.64 -12.34
N LEU A 123 1.68 6.76 -12.19
CA LEU A 123 1.50 5.36 -11.78
C LEU A 123 0.51 4.60 -12.68
N VAL A 124 0.55 4.83 -13.99
CA VAL A 124 -0.32 4.17 -14.98
C VAL A 124 0.47 3.41 -16.07
N GLN A 125 1.75 3.13 -15.82
CA GLN A 125 2.63 2.40 -16.74
C GLN A 125 2.13 0.99 -17.08
N MET A 126 1.27 0.40 -16.25
CA MET A 126 0.66 -0.92 -16.49
C MET A 126 -0.71 -0.86 -17.17
N ALA A 127 -1.25 0.33 -17.45
CA ALA A 127 -2.55 0.43 -18.12
C ALA A 127 -2.54 -0.30 -19.48
N VAL A 128 -3.54 -1.15 -19.71
CA VAL A 128 -3.65 -1.99 -20.93
C VAL A 128 -3.64 -1.15 -22.22
N VAL A 129 -4.11 0.09 -22.15
CA VAL A 129 -4.12 1.05 -23.27
C VAL A 129 -2.72 1.53 -23.63
N TYR A 130 -1.76 1.38 -22.72
CA TYR A 130 -0.38 1.79 -22.96
C TYR A 130 0.34 0.73 -23.80
N HIS A 131 0.63 1.07 -25.05
CA HIS A 131 1.38 0.21 -25.98
C HIS A 131 2.90 0.25 -25.76
N GLY A 132 3.37 0.99 -24.76
CA GLY A 132 4.79 1.09 -24.42
C GLY A 132 5.33 -0.17 -23.74
N ASN A 133 6.65 -0.34 -23.80
CA ASN A 133 7.34 -1.34 -23.00
C ASN A 133 7.42 -0.85 -21.56
N PHE A 134 6.88 -1.61 -20.58
CA PHE A 134 6.95 -1.24 -19.17
C PHE A 134 8.40 -1.15 -18.65
N GLU A 135 9.34 -1.85 -19.31
CA GLU A 135 10.78 -1.75 -19.03
C GLU A 135 11.34 -0.35 -19.30
N LYS A 136 10.62 0.49 -20.05
CA LYS A 136 10.96 1.91 -20.26
C LYS A 136 10.36 2.83 -19.18
N ALA A 137 9.70 2.29 -18.17
CA ALA A 137 9.26 3.05 -17.04
C ALA A 137 10.45 3.68 -16.31
N LEU A 138 10.27 4.87 -15.71
CA LEU A 138 11.33 5.54 -14.95
C LEU A 138 11.74 4.70 -13.72
N ILE A 139 10.76 4.04 -13.09
CA ILE A 139 10.99 3.15 -11.95
C ILE A 139 10.25 1.85 -12.25
N VAL A 140 10.96 0.89 -12.84
CA VAL A 140 10.36 -0.39 -13.28
C VAL A 140 9.65 -1.13 -12.15
N PRO A 141 10.21 -1.30 -10.94
CA PRO A 141 9.56 -2.02 -9.84
C PRO A 141 8.20 -1.46 -9.41
N GLU A 142 7.85 -0.23 -9.74
CA GLU A 142 6.55 0.35 -9.41
C GLU A 142 5.38 -0.21 -10.24
N TRP A 143 5.63 -1.18 -11.14
CA TRP A 143 4.57 -1.89 -11.87
C TRP A 143 3.49 -2.43 -10.92
N TYR A 144 3.88 -2.95 -9.75
CA TYR A 144 2.97 -3.43 -8.72
C TYR A 144 1.99 -2.34 -8.25
N LEU A 145 2.50 -1.12 -7.97
CA LEU A 145 1.67 -0.01 -7.52
C LEU A 145 0.69 0.44 -8.60
N SER A 146 1.16 0.46 -9.85
CA SER A 146 0.32 0.78 -11.01
C SER A 146 -0.81 -0.23 -11.18
N SER A 147 -0.51 -1.53 -11.24
CA SER A 147 -1.51 -2.61 -11.35
C SER A 147 -2.50 -2.59 -10.17
N MET A 148 -2.00 -2.38 -8.94
CA MET A 148 -2.85 -2.24 -7.76
C MET A 148 -3.84 -1.07 -7.89
N ILE A 149 -3.39 0.10 -8.36
CA ILE A 149 -4.25 1.27 -8.54
C ILE A 149 -5.29 1.00 -9.64
N ILE A 150 -4.88 0.44 -10.77
CA ILE A 150 -5.78 0.10 -11.89
C ILE A 150 -6.87 -0.88 -11.41
N CYS A 151 -6.49 -1.93 -10.69
CA CYS A 151 -7.46 -2.86 -10.10
C CYS A 151 -8.42 -2.14 -9.16
N MET A 152 -7.93 -1.25 -8.28
CA MET A 152 -8.79 -0.50 -7.36
C MET A 152 -9.74 0.46 -8.09
N LEU A 153 -9.32 1.10 -9.19
CA LEU A 153 -10.19 1.95 -9.99
C LEU A 153 -11.43 1.21 -10.49
N ILE A 154 -11.30 -0.09 -10.78
CA ILE A 154 -12.39 -0.95 -11.27
C ILE A 154 -13.16 -1.60 -10.10
N MET A 155 -12.45 -2.16 -9.13
CA MET A 155 -13.06 -2.94 -8.03
C MET A 155 -13.89 -2.08 -7.08
N VAL A 156 -13.44 -0.85 -6.77
CA VAL A 156 -14.11 0.04 -5.81
C VAL A 156 -15.53 0.42 -6.25
N PRO A 157 -15.76 0.91 -7.49
CA PRO A 157 -17.13 1.23 -7.92
C PRO A 157 -18.01 -0.01 -8.01
N ILE A 158 -17.49 -1.16 -8.47
CA ILE A 158 -18.24 -2.42 -8.51
C ILE A 158 -18.69 -2.81 -7.09
N PHE A 159 -17.78 -2.79 -6.12
CA PHE A 159 -18.09 -3.10 -4.74
C PHE A 159 -19.17 -2.16 -4.17
N LEU A 160 -19.00 -0.85 -4.35
CA LEU A 160 -19.94 0.14 -3.82
C LEU A 160 -21.32 0.07 -4.47
N ALA A 161 -21.40 -0.25 -5.78
CA ALA A 161 -22.66 -0.38 -6.52
C ALA A 161 -23.44 -1.63 -6.11
N PHE A 162 -22.76 -2.76 -5.99
CA PHE A 162 -23.39 -4.07 -5.79
C PHE A 162 -23.43 -4.57 -4.36
N ARG A 163 -23.10 -3.72 -3.38
CA ARG A 163 -23.00 -4.11 -1.97
C ARG A 163 -24.25 -4.83 -1.44
N LYS A 164 -25.46 -4.41 -1.83
CA LYS A 164 -26.71 -5.04 -1.38
C LYS A 164 -26.89 -6.47 -1.92
N LEU A 165 -26.27 -6.78 -3.05
CA LEU A 165 -26.24 -8.09 -3.72
C LEU A 165 -25.03 -8.93 -3.30
N MET A 166 -24.23 -8.46 -2.35
CA MET A 166 -22.86 -8.90 -2.06
C MET A 166 -22.71 -10.41 -1.83
N LYS A 167 -23.70 -11.11 -1.27
CA LYS A 167 -23.55 -12.57 -1.10
C LYS A 167 -23.39 -13.30 -2.45
N GLY A 168 -24.10 -12.89 -3.49
CA GLY A 168 -23.97 -13.46 -4.84
C GLY A 168 -22.80 -12.90 -5.62
N VAL A 169 -22.63 -11.57 -5.64
CA VAL A 169 -21.52 -10.88 -6.32
C VAL A 169 -20.16 -11.29 -5.74
N PHE A 170 -20.12 -11.60 -4.45
CA PHE A 170 -18.94 -12.06 -3.77
C PHE A 170 -18.44 -13.40 -4.30
N VAL A 171 -19.34 -14.35 -4.48
CA VAL A 171 -19.02 -15.64 -5.12
C VAL A 171 -18.50 -15.43 -6.55
N VAL A 172 -19.13 -14.53 -7.29
CA VAL A 172 -18.69 -14.20 -8.66
C VAL A 172 -17.28 -13.58 -8.67
N LEU A 173 -17.00 -12.63 -7.76
CA LEU A 173 -15.66 -12.03 -7.66
C LEU A 173 -14.57 -13.04 -7.29
N ILE A 174 -14.87 -13.99 -6.37
CA ILE A 174 -13.96 -15.08 -6.04
C ILE A 174 -13.71 -15.95 -7.26
N LEU A 175 -14.77 -16.37 -7.96
CA LEU A 175 -14.64 -17.20 -9.15
C LEU A 175 -13.82 -16.49 -10.23
N LEU A 176 -14.06 -15.20 -10.47
CA LEU A 176 -13.28 -14.41 -11.42
C LEU A 176 -11.82 -14.27 -10.97
N GLY A 177 -11.57 -14.10 -9.67
CA GLY A 177 -10.22 -14.08 -9.10
C GLY A 177 -9.50 -15.40 -9.31
N VAL A 178 -10.14 -16.51 -8.98
CA VAL A 178 -9.60 -17.86 -9.18
C VAL A 178 -9.33 -18.12 -10.67
N LEU A 179 -10.28 -17.79 -11.55
CA LEU A 179 -10.11 -17.95 -12.99
C LEU A 179 -8.95 -17.10 -13.53
N ALA A 180 -8.78 -15.88 -13.05
CA ALA A 180 -7.66 -15.03 -13.45
C ALA A 180 -6.31 -15.63 -13.03
N ILE A 181 -6.21 -16.19 -11.81
CA ILE A 181 -4.99 -16.86 -11.34
C ILE A 181 -4.70 -18.11 -12.20
N PHE A 182 -5.71 -18.95 -12.44
CA PHE A 182 -5.55 -20.10 -13.32
C PHE A 182 -5.12 -19.71 -14.73
N ALA A 183 -5.69 -18.63 -15.28
CA ALA A 183 -5.28 -18.13 -16.60
C ALA A 183 -3.82 -17.68 -16.61
N VAL A 184 -3.35 -16.98 -15.58
CA VAL A 184 -1.94 -16.57 -15.44
C VAL A 184 -1.04 -17.81 -15.37
N ILE A 185 -1.37 -18.78 -14.50
CA ILE A 185 -0.61 -20.03 -14.38
C ILE A 185 -0.55 -20.77 -15.73
N PHE A 186 -1.69 -20.87 -16.42
CA PHE A 186 -1.76 -21.51 -17.74
C PHE A 186 -0.87 -20.79 -18.76
N ILE A 187 -0.91 -19.45 -18.80
CA ILE A 187 -0.07 -18.64 -19.68
C ILE A 187 1.42 -18.88 -19.43
N LEU A 188 1.82 -18.91 -18.15
CA LEU A 188 3.20 -19.18 -17.76
C LEU A 188 3.67 -20.59 -18.15
N ILE A 189 2.82 -21.60 -17.92
CA ILE A 189 3.14 -23.00 -18.25
C ILE A 189 3.23 -23.21 -19.77
N THR A 190 2.33 -22.59 -20.54
CA THR A 190 2.26 -22.78 -22.00
C THR A 190 3.17 -21.84 -22.78
N ASN A 191 3.89 -20.94 -22.10
CA ASN A 191 4.73 -19.90 -22.71
C ASN A 191 3.96 -19.07 -23.77
N MET A 192 2.67 -18.83 -23.54
CA MET A 192 1.86 -17.98 -24.43
C MET A 192 2.41 -16.54 -24.43
N LYS A 193 2.67 -16.01 -25.62
CA LYS A 193 3.16 -14.64 -25.79
C LYS A 193 2.02 -13.63 -25.62
N LEU A 194 1.70 -13.30 -24.38
CA LEU A 194 0.87 -12.14 -24.05
C LEU A 194 1.75 -10.93 -23.68
N LYS A 195 1.16 -9.75 -23.77
CA LYS A 195 1.85 -8.54 -23.29
C LYS A 195 2.07 -8.65 -21.77
N PRO A 196 3.27 -8.40 -21.27
CA PRO A 196 3.56 -8.49 -19.83
C PRO A 196 2.56 -7.72 -18.96
N ASN A 197 2.16 -6.50 -19.38
CA ASN A 197 1.18 -5.69 -18.66
C ASN A 197 -0.13 -6.45 -18.40
N MET A 198 -0.63 -7.19 -19.40
CA MET A 198 -1.88 -7.96 -19.23
C MET A 198 -1.72 -9.07 -18.20
N VAL A 199 -0.60 -9.77 -18.22
CA VAL A 199 -0.32 -10.86 -17.28
C VAL A 199 -0.24 -10.33 -15.86
N PHE A 200 0.48 -9.23 -15.66
CA PHE A 200 0.64 -8.60 -14.34
C PHE A 200 -0.67 -8.02 -13.80
N ASP A 201 -1.49 -7.38 -14.66
CA ASP A 201 -2.79 -6.86 -14.24
C ASP A 201 -3.78 -7.98 -13.93
N MET A 202 -3.79 -9.09 -14.70
CA MET A 202 -4.59 -10.28 -14.40
C MET A 202 -4.19 -10.93 -13.07
N ARG A 203 -2.90 -11.01 -12.79
CA ARG A 203 -2.35 -11.49 -11.52
C ARG A 203 -2.83 -10.60 -10.36
N ALA A 204 -2.62 -9.28 -10.46
CA ALA A 204 -3.08 -8.32 -9.47
C ALA A 204 -4.59 -8.42 -9.22
N TRP A 205 -5.38 -8.51 -10.28
CA TRP A 205 -6.83 -8.67 -10.21
C TRP A 205 -7.22 -9.96 -9.49
N GLY A 206 -6.63 -11.09 -9.86
CA GLY A 206 -6.90 -12.40 -9.28
C GLY A 206 -6.62 -12.43 -7.78
N GLU A 207 -5.43 -12.02 -7.38
CA GLU A 207 -4.95 -12.07 -6.01
C GLU A 207 -5.71 -11.09 -5.10
N MET A 208 -5.96 -9.88 -5.58
CA MET A 208 -6.73 -8.90 -4.80
C MET A 208 -8.17 -9.35 -4.58
N ASN A 209 -8.84 -9.93 -5.60
CA ASN A 209 -10.20 -10.47 -5.44
C ASN A 209 -10.23 -11.64 -4.45
N LEU A 210 -9.30 -12.59 -4.59
CA LEU A 210 -9.20 -13.72 -3.68
C LEU A 210 -8.93 -13.25 -2.25
N SER A 211 -8.10 -12.23 -2.08
CA SER A 211 -7.82 -11.66 -0.76
C SER A 211 -8.98 -10.85 -0.17
N MET A 212 -9.85 -10.26 -0.98
CA MET A 212 -11.10 -9.70 -0.44
C MET A 212 -11.94 -10.78 0.26
N PHE A 213 -11.92 -12.02 -0.24
CA PHE A 213 -12.54 -13.15 0.45
C PHE A 213 -11.84 -13.47 1.78
N SER A 214 -10.52 -13.36 1.87
CA SER A 214 -9.79 -13.60 3.11
C SER A 214 -10.26 -12.69 4.26
N TYR A 215 -10.72 -11.47 3.96
CA TYR A 215 -11.31 -10.56 4.94
C TYR A 215 -12.57 -11.16 5.59
N TYR A 216 -13.50 -11.67 4.79
CA TYR A 216 -14.74 -12.26 5.33
C TYR A 216 -14.48 -13.61 6.00
N LEU A 217 -13.56 -14.40 5.47
CA LEU A 217 -13.13 -15.65 6.09
C LEU A 217 -12.51 -15.38 7.47
N SER A 218 -11.69 -14.33 7.59
CA SER A 218 -11.10 -13.93 8.88
C SER A 218 -12.17 -13.56 9.91
N LEU A 219 -13.22 -12.84 9.51
CA LEU A 219 -14.34 -12.49 10.37
C LEU A 219 -15.17 -13.72 10.79
N TYR A 220 -15.33 -14.69 9.89
CA TYR A 220 -16.00 -15.94 10.19
C TYR A 220 -15.23 -16.75 11.23
N ILE A 221 -13.93 -16.95 11.01
CA ILE A 221 -13.04 -17.72 11.91
C ILE A 221 -12.91 -17.02 13.27
N GLU A 222 -12.86 -15.69 13.31
CA GLU A 222 -12.79 -14.92 14.56
C GLU A 222 -13.96 -15.25 15.50
N LYS A 223 -15.16 -15.47 14.96
CA LYS A 223 -16.38 -15.77 15.71
C LYS A 223 -16.47 -17.21 16.22
N GLN A 224 -15.67 -18.13 15.65
CA GLN A 224 -15.74 -19.53 16.05
C GLN A 224 -15.01 -19.78 17.38
N ALA A 225 -15.59 -20.64 18.21
CA ALA A 225 -14.91 -21.17 19.39
C ALA A 225 -14.17 -22.45 19.02
N TYR A 226 -12.85 -22.40 19.03
CA TYR A 226 -12.01 -23.55 18.76
C TYR A 226 -11.37 -24.10 20.03
N SER A 227 -11.08 -25.39 20.04
CA SER A 227 -10.28 -26.04 21.10
C SER A 227 -8.87 -25.44 21.14
N ASN A 228 -8.19 -25.58 22.27
CA ASN A 228 -6.80 -25.12 22.41
C ASN A 228 -5.86 -25.75 21.38
N GLY A 229 -6.06 -27.03 21.04
CA GLY A 229 -5.27 -27.71 20.01
C GLY A 229 -5.42 -27.08 18.63
N ILE A 230 -6.65 -26.74 18.21
CA ILE A 230 -6.88 -26.05 16.94
C ILE A 230 -6.25 -24.64 16.94
N ASN A 231 -6.37 -23.90 18.04
CA ASN A 231 -5.74 -22.58 18.14
C ASN A 231 -4.20 -22.64 18.05
N ILE A 232 -3.58 -23.70 18.61
CA ILE A 232 -2.13 -23.93 18.47
C ILE A 232 -1.78 -24.27 17.02
N LEU A 233 -2.57 -25.15 16.39
CA LEU A 233 -2.39 -25.53 14.98
C LEU A 233 -2.46 -24.29 14.07
N LEU A 234 -3.45 -23.40 14.26
CA LEU A 234 -3.59 -22.18 13.48
C LEU A 234 -2.36 -21.27 13.64
N LYS A 235 -1.77 -21.16 14.83
CA LYS A 235 -0.53 -20.41 15.04
C LYS A 235 0.67 -21.01 14.30
N ILE A 236 0.80 -22.32 14.33
CA ILE A 236 1.87 -23.03 13.59
C ILE A 236 1.69 -22.80 12.08
N VAL A 237 0.49 -22.97 11.57
CA VAL A 237 0.17 -22.73 10.15
C VAL A 237 0.45 -21.29 9.76
N GLU A 238 0.12 -20.32 10.61
CA GLU A 238 0.44 -18.88 10.38
C GLU A 238 1.95 -18.66 10.23
N ILE A 239 2.76 -19.20 11.15
CA ILE A 239 4.23 -19.05 11.09
C ILE A 239 4.77 -19.69 9.80
N VAL A 240 4.38 -20.93 9.52
CA VAL A 240 4.82 -21.66 8.34
C VAL A 240 4.45 -20.91 7.06
N ALA A 241 3.22 -20.36 6.99
CA ALA A 241 2.75 -19.59 5.84
C ALA A 241 3.51 -18.27 5.63
N TYR A 242 4.06 -17.67 6.69
CA TYR A 242 4.99 -16.53 6.53
C TYR A 242 6.40 -16.96 6.17
N CYS A 243 6.89 -18.10 6.68
CA CYS A 243 8.27 -18.53 6.46
C CYS A 243 8.50 -19.12 5.06
N ILE A 244 7.55 -19.90 4.53
CA ILE A 244 7.72 -20.55 3.21
C ILE A 244 8.04 -19.55 2.09
N PRO A 245 7.30 -18.43 1.89
CA PRO A 245 7.63 -17.47 0.85
C PRO A 245 8.99 -16.82 1.05
N VAL A 246 9.40 -16.57 2.31
CA VAL A 246 10.73 -16.03 2.61
C VAL A 246 11.82 -16.99 2.20
N ILE A 247 11.65 -18.28 2.52
CA ILE A 247 12.59 -19.35 2.14
C ILE A 247 12.67 -19.44 0.61
N LEU A 248 11.52 -19.52 -0.07
CA LEU A 248 11.47 -19.59 -1.54
C LEU A 248 12.09 -18.35 -2.21
N GLY A 249 11.93 -17.17 -1.59
CA GLY A 249 12.50 -15.94 -2.10
C GLY A 249 14.01 -15.82 -1.93
N ILE A 250 14.64 -16.60 -1.04
CA ILE A 250 16.09 -16.56 -0.77
C ILE A 250 16.83 -17.70 -1.49
N ILE A 251 16.20 -18.89 -1.54
CA ILE A 251 16.83 -20.08 -2.13
C ILE A 251 16.91 -19.91 -3.65
N PRO A 252 18.05 -20.24 -4.25
CA PRO A 252 18.20 -20.25 -5.69
C PRO A 252 17.32 -21.34 -6.31
N ILE A 253 16.29 -20.92 -7.02
CA ILE A 253 15.30 -21.80 -7.68
C ILE A 253 15.33 -21.48 -9.17
N SER A 254 15.45 -22.50 -10.01
CA SER A 254 15.41 -22.32 -11.47
C SER A 254 14.14 -21.59 -11.92
N ALA A 255 14.26 -20.65 -12.85
CA ALA A 255 13.16 -19.89 -13.44
C ALA A 255 12.02 -20.78 -13.97
N ASN A 256 12.30 -22.03 -14.38
CA ASN A 256 11.27 -22.98 -14.81
C ASN A 256 10.27 -23.33 -13.70
N ASN A 257 10.64 -23.16 -12.44
CA ASN A 257 9.78 -23.43 -11.27
C ASN A 257 9.06 -22.18 -10.77
N GLU A 258 9.25 -21.02 -11.38
CA GLU A 258 8.61 -19.75 -10.96
C GLU A 258 7.07 -19.86 -10.85
N PRO A 259 6.33 -20.50 -11.79
CA PRO A 259 4.88 -20.63 -11.66
C PRO A 259 4.44 -21.43 -10.43
N ILE A 260 5.19 -22.45 -10.06
CA ILE A 260 4.92 -23.28 -8.88
C ILE A 260 5.19 -22.47 -7.62
N CYS A 261 6.33 -21.78 -7.57
CA CYS A 261 6.71 -20.93 -6.45
C CYS A 261 5.71 -19.77 -6.26
N MET A 262 5.23 -19.17 -7.35
CA MET A 262 4.18 -18.14 -7.34
C MET A 262 2.89 -18.68 -6.70
N THR A 263 2.44 -19.85 -7.13
CA THR A 263 1.24 -20.49 -6.59
C THR A 263 1.37 -20.78 -5.10
N ILE A 264 2.50 -21.33 -4.66
CA ILE A 264 2.77 -21.62 -3.25
C ILE A 264 2.81 -20.32 -2.44
N THR A 265 3.50 -19.30 -2.93
CA THR A 265 3.62 -18.00 -2.25
C THR A 265 2.27 -17.31 -2.11
N GLY A 266 1.45 -17.31 -3.17
CA GLY A 266 0.09 -16.77 -3.15
C GLY A 266 -0.82 -17.51 -2.16
N ALA A 267 -0.79 -18.84 -2.16
CA ALA A 267 -1.55 -19.65 -1.20
C ALA A 267 -1.10 -19.39 0.25
N CYS A 268 0.21 -19.30 0.49
CA CYS A 268 0.75 -18.96 1.79
C CYS A 268 0.34 -17.55 2.23
N ALA A 269 0.41 -16.55 1.35
CA ALA A 269 -0.01 -15.18 1.64
C ALA A 269 -1.50 -15.11 1.99
N PHE A 270 -2.36 -15.82 1.24
CA PHE A 270 -3.79 -15.94 1.55
C PHE A 270 -4.02 -16.50 2.95
N VAL A 271 -3.41 -17.67 3.26
CA VAL A 271 -3.56 -18.37 4.54
C VAL A 271 -3.03 -17.51 5.69
N ALA A 272 -1.82 -16.96 5.56
CA ALA A 272 -1.21 -16.11 6.57
C ALA A 272 -2.10 -14.92 6.91
N ILE A 273 -2.60 -14.20 5.91
CA ILE A 273 -3.38 -12.98 6.09
C ILE A 273 -4.70 -13.26 6.80
N PHE A 274 -5.48 -14.27 6.37
CA PHE A 274 -6.76 -14.51 7.03
C PHE A 274 -6.59 -15.05 8.47
N ILE A 275 -5.57 -15.88 8.75
CA ILE A 275 -5.32 -16.36 10.13
C ILE A 275 -4.89 -15.20 11.01
N THR A 276 -3.94 -14.37 10.56
CA THR A 276 -3.47 -13.19 11.31
C THR A 276 -4.63 -12.29 11.71
N PHE A 277 -5.52 -11.98 10.78
CA PHE A 277 -6.64 -11.07 11.04
C PHE A 277 -7.83 -11.72 11.73
N SER A 278 -7.92 -13.05 11.77
CA SER A 278 -8.92 -13.78 12.59
C SER A 278 -8.65 -13.67 14.09
N LYS A 279 -7.49 -13.11 14.50
CA LYS A 279 -7.02 -13.01 15.89
C LYS A 279 -6.79 -14.36 16.58
N LYS A 280 -6.94 -15.48 15.88
CA LYS A 280 -6.68 -16.83 16.42
C LYS A 280 -5.18 -17.16 16.37
N GLY A 281 -4.45 -16.63 15.38
CA GLY A 281 -3.00 -16.69 15.30
C GLY A 281 -2.35 -15.83 16.39
N ASN A 282 -2.16 -14.60 16.11
CA ASN A 282 -1.61 -13.50 16.92
C ASN A 282 -0.51 -13.91 17.92
N ILE A 283 0.65 -14.25 17.37
CA ILE A 283 1.79 -14.81 18.13
C ILE A 283 2.49 -13.73 18.94
N ILE A 284 2.54 -12.50 18.45
CA ILE A 284 3.32 -11.40 19.02
C ILE A 284 2.39 -10.37 19.65
N LYS A 285 2.27 -10.41 20.98
CA LYS A 285 1.41 -9.51 21.77
C LYS A 285 2.15 -8.41 22.55
N SER A 286 3.49 -8.37 22.45
CA SER A 286 4.30 -7.42 23.19
C SER A 286 4.15 -5.99 22.68
N GLU A 287 3.94 -5.01 23.59
CA GLU A 287 3.88 -3.58 23.22
C GLU A 287 5.20 -3.08 22.61
N LYS A 288 6.34 -3.57 23.13
CA LYS A 288 7.67 -3.27 22.59
C LYS A 288 7.80 -3.79 21.13
N ALA A 289 7.30 -4.99 20.87
CA ALA A 289 7.26 -5.55 19.50
C ALA A 289 6.33 -4.75 18.61
N ASN A 290 5.18 -4.27 19.12
CA ASN A 290 4.26 -3.38 18.40
C ASN A 290 4.95 -2.11 17.91
N TYR A 291 5.76 -1.50 18.77
CA TYR A 291 6.51 -0.30 18.41
C TYR A 291 7.55 -0.59 17.33
N ILE A 292 8.41 -1.60 17.55
CA ILE A 292 9.51 -1.95 16.65
C ILE A 292 8.96 -2.36 15.28
N PHE A 293 8.04 -3.32 15.24
CA PHE A 293 7.52 -3.82 13.95
C PHE A 293 6.64 -2.80 13.24
N GLY A 294 5.88 -1.98 14.01
CA GLY A 294 5.16 -0.85 13.43
C GLY A 294 6.09 0.17 12.76
N TYR A 295 7.28 0.40 13.35
CA TYR A 295 8.30 1.26 12.76
C TYR A 295 8.89 0.62 11.50
N LEU A 296 9.31 -0.64 11.54
CA LEU A 296 9.84 -1.39 10.39
C LEU A 296 8.82 -1.43 9.22
N GLY A 297 7.56 -1.76 9.50
CA GLY A 297 6.52 -1.74 8.48
C GLY A 297 6.27 -0.35 7.87
N SER A 298 6.52 0.72 8.62
CA SER A 298 6.35 2.09 8.10
C SER A 298 7.42 2.51 7.09
N ILE A 299 8.60 1.90 7.15
CA ILE A 299 9.70 2.17 6.22
C ILE A 299 9.73 1.19 5.03
N SER A 300 8.90 0.14 5.02
CA SER A 300 8.88 -0.87 3.95
C SER A 300 8.59 -0.29 2.56
N LEU A 301 7.60 0.61 2.45
CA LEU A 301 7.28 1.27 1.18
C LEU A 301 8.41 2.22 0.71
N PRO A 302 8.99 3.08 1.55
CA PRO A 302 10.18 3.84 1.16
C PRO A 302 11.36 2.98 0.71
N ILE A 303 11.66 1.87 1.39
CA ILE A 303 12.70 0.91 0.94
C ILE A 303 12.37 0.40 -0.46
N TYR A 304 11.12 -0.06 -0.66
CA TYR A 304 10.65 -0.57 -1.94
C TYR A 304 10.73 0.47 -3.06
N ILE A 305 10.51 1.76 -2.79
CA ILE A 305 10.51 2.80 -3.83
C ILE A 305 11.91 3.34 -4.08
N PHE A 306 12.78 3.43 -3.07
CA PHE A 306 14.12 4.01 -3.23
C PHE A 306 15.17 3.05 -3.76
N HIS A 307 15.01 1.71 -3.58
CA HIS A 307 16.06 0.78 -4.00
C HIS A 307 16.39 0.86 -5.52
N PRO A 308 15.40 1.01 -6.45
CA PRO A 308 15.73 1.11 -7.86
C PRO A 308 16.54 2.37 -8.19
N VAL A 309 16.21 3.47 -7.51
CA VAL A 309 16.94 4.74 -7.67
C VAL A 309 18.42 4.58 -7.30
N ILE A 310 18.69 3.78 -6.24
CA ILE A 310 20.05 3.51 -5.79
C ILE A 310 20.77 2.58 -6.77
N ILE A 311 20.09 1.54 -7.24
CA ILE A 311 20.64 0.61 -8.24
C ILE A 311 21.02 1.40 -9.50
N ASP A 312 20.11 2.21 -10.04
CA ASP A 312 20.34 3.03 -11.21
C ASP A 312 21.49 4.02 -10.99
N LEU A 313 21.59 4.64 -9.80
CA LEU A 313 22.69 5.53 -9.48
C LEU A 313 24.04 4.81 -9.55
N ILE A 314 24.14 3.60 -8.99
CA ILE A 314 25.36 2.79 -9.01
C ILE A 314 25.72 2.42 -10.46
N ASP A 315 24.73 2.01 -11.24
CA ASP A 315 24.91 1.54 -12.62
C ASP A 315 25.28 2.72 -13.56
N TYR A 316 24.67 3.90 -13.40
CA TYR A 316 25.01 5.09 -14.20
C TYR A 316 26.35 5.71 -13.84
N VAL A 317 26.73 5.73 -12.58
CA VAL A 317 28.03 6.25 -12.14
C VAL A 317 29.11 5.22 -12.37
N TRP A 318 28.74 4.01 -12.78
CA TRP A 318 29.62 2.88 -13.07
C TRP A 318 30.64 2.66 -11.96
N ILE A 319 30.13 2.42 -10.75
CA ILE A 319 30.97 2.06 -9.62
C ILE A 319 31.28 0.55 -9.73
N PRO A 320 32.48 0.16 -10.15
CA PRO A 320 32.85 -1.24 -10.21
C PRO A 320 32.89 -1.77 -8.78
N CYS A 321 31.91 -2.57 -8.42
CA CYS A 321 31.92 -3.20 -7.10
C CYS A 321 31.60 -4.70 -7.23
N PRO A 322 32.24 -5.52 -6.39
CA PRO A 322 31.90 -6.94 -6.32
C PRO A 322 30.40 -7.13 -5.99
N LYS A 323 29.82 -8.19 -6.52
CA LYS A 323 28.41 -8.54 -6.36
C LYS A 323 27.91 -8.39 -4.93
N TYR A 324 28.59 -9.00 -3.96
CA TYR A 324 28.22 -8.90 -2.54
C TYR A 324 28.30 -7.47 -1.98
N ALA A 325 29.22 -6.65 -2.47
CA ALA A 325 29.31 -5.26 -2.05
C ALA A 325 28.12 -4.45 -2.56
N LYS A 326 27.63 -4.70 -3.79
CA LYS A 326 26.43 -4.04 -4.33
C LYS A 326 25.19 -4.37 -3.46
N TYR A 327 25.02 -5.65 -3.05
CA TYR A 327 23.96 -6.01 -2.11
C TYR A 327 24.03 -5.17 -0.82
N LEU A 328 25.19 -5.10 -0.17
CA LEU A 328 25.36 -4.32 1.05
C LEU A 328 25.09 -2.83 0.83
N ILE A 329 25.65 -2.26 -0.23
CA ILE A 329 25.48 -0.83 -0.54
C ILE A 329 24.00 -0.52 -0.77
N VAL A 330 23.29 -1.29 -1.61
CA VAL A 330 21.89 -1.04 -1.93
C VAL A 330 21.00 -1.22 -0.70
N PHE A 331 21.16 -2.32 0.06
CA PHE A 331 20.37 -2.56 1.26
C PHE A 331 20.54 -1.47 2.31
N PHE A 332 21.80 -1.12 2.64
CA PHE A 332 22.05 -0.10 3.66
C PHE A 332 21.66 1.31 3.19
N SER A 333 21.88 1.65 1.92
CA SER A 333 21.49 2.96 1.36
C SER A 333 19.96 3.08 1.28
N ALA A 334 19.25 2.04 0.83
CA ALA A 334 17.79 2.03 0.80
C ALA A 334 17.20 2.17 2.21
N LEU A 335 17.77 1.45 3.18
CA LEU A 335 17.38 1.55 4.58
C LEU A 335 17.64 2.97 5.13
N ALA A 336 18.83 3.53 4.89
CA ALA A 336 19.19 4.86 5.36
C ALA A 336 18.29 5.94 4.75
N LEU A 337 17.99 5.89 3.45
CA LEU A 337 17.07 6.82 2.80
C LEU A 337 15.65 6.67 3.31
N ALA A 338 15.19 5.43 3.55
CA ALA A 338 13.86 5.18 4.11
C ALA A 338 13.73 5.71 5.55
N LEU A 339 14.75 5.57 6.36
CA LEU A 339 14.82 6.14 7.71
C LEU A 339 14.81 7.68 7.68
N LEU A 340 15.64 8.27 6.83
CA LEU A 340 15.69 9.73 6.65
C LEU A 340 14.33 10.27 6.18
N TYR A 341 13.74 9.65 5.16
CA TYR A 341 12.39 9.98 4.70
C TYR A 341 11.37 9.94 5.86
N ARG A 342 11.42 8.90 6.67
CA ARG A 342 10.49 8.73 7.80
C ARG A 342 10.67 9.83 8.84
N ILE A 343 11.89 10.17 9.21
CA ILE A 343 12.18 11.25 10.16
C ILE A 343 11.64 12.58 9.65
N ILE A 344 11.90 12.90 8.36
CA ILE A 344 11.41 14.14 7.73
C ILE A 344 9.89 14.14 7.68
N ALA A 345 9.26 13.04 7.28
CA ALA A 345 7.81 12.92 7.20
C ALA A 345 7.14 13.09 8.57
N ASP A 346 7.69 12.51 9.63
CA ASP A 346 7.17 12.66 10.99
C ASP A 346 7.31 14.10 11.49
N PHE A 347 8.43 14.75 11.22
CA PHE A 347 8.64 16.17 11.55
C PHE A 347 7.65 17.09 10.82
N LEU A 348 7.44 16.88 9.53
CA LEU A 348 6.49 17.66 8.73
C LEU A 348 5.03 17.44 9.19
N ASN A 349 4.67 16.18 9.45
CA ASN A 349 3.34 15.85 9.97
C ASN A 349 3.07 16.51 11.31
N LYS A 350 4.03 16.52 12.21
CA LYS A 350 3.93 17.21 13.50
C LYS A 350 3.68 18.71 13.32
N LYS A 351 4.44 19.38 12.44
CA LYS A 351 4.23 20.80 12.13
C LYS A 351 2.85 21.07 11.52
N ILE A 352 2.37 20.19 10.64
CA ILE A 352 1.04 20.31 10.03
C ILE A 352 -0.06 20.19 11.10
N GLU A 353 0.07 19.24 12.03
CA GLU A 353 -0.89 19.06 13.13
C GLU A 353 -0.90 20.26 14.08
N GLU A 354 0.27 20.79 14.43
CA GLU A 354 0.37 22.01 15.25
C GLU A 354 -0.31 23.22 14.57
N ARG A 355 -0.11 23.40 13.25
CA ARG A 355 -0.77 24.45 12.49
C ARG A 355 -2.30 24.26 12.43
N LYS A 356 -2.78 23.03 12.33
CA LYS A 356 -4.23 22.76 12.35
C LYS A 356 -4.84 23.08 13.70
N LYS A 357 -4.18 22.69 14.79
CA LYS A 357 -4.63 22.99 16.16
C LYS A 357 -4.73 24.49 16.39
N ARG A 358 -3.70 25.27 16.00
CA ARG A 358 -3.73 26.74 16.11
C ARG A 358 -4.90 27.37 15.35
N LYS A 359 -5.13 26.93 14.10
CA LYS A 359 -6.28 27.42 13.30
C LYS A 359 -7.64 27.05 13.90
N GLU A 360 -7.74 25.91 14.57
CA GLU A 360 -8.96 25.47 15.24
C GLU A 360 -9.21 26.28 16.53
N GLU A 361 -8.15 26.58 17.27
CA GLU A 361 -8.19 27.47 18.44
C GLU A 361 -8.55 28.92 18.07
N GLU A 362 -7.99 29.44 16.97
CA GLU A 362 -8.34 30.77 16.43
C GLU A 362 -9.84 30.86 16.06
N LYS A 363 -10.33 29.86 15.30
CA LYS A 363 -11.75 29.77 14.93
C LYS A 363 -12.70 29.64 16.13
N ASN A 364 -12.27 28.92 17.15
CA ASN A 364 -13.06 28.81 18.38
C ASN A 364 -13.09 30.13 19.17
N LYS A 365 -11.97 30.87 19.20
CA LYS A 365 -11.92 32.22 19.81
C LYS A 365 -12.81 33.20 19.06
N GLU A 366 -12.77 33.19 17.71
CA GLU A 366 -13.66 34.05 16.89
C GLU A 366 -15.14 33.77 17.20
N LYS A 367 -15.54 32.50 17.26
CA LYS A 367 -16.93 32.11 17.61
C LYS A 367 -17.33 32.53 19.02
N ILE A 368 -16.44 32.47 20.00
CA ILE A 368 -16.72 32.91 21.37
C ILE A 368 -16.91 34.41 21.40
N ASN A 369 -16.10 35.17 20.67
CA ASN A 369 -16.22 36.61 20.58
C ASN A 369 -17.54 37.02 19.88
N GLU A 370 -17.91 36.36 18.77
CA GLU A 370 -19.20 36.58 18.08
C GLU A 370 -20.41 36.35 19.02
N ILE A 371 -20.35 35.27 19.83
CA ILE A 371 -21.41 34.98 20.81
C ILE A 371 -21.43 36.05 21.90
N GLY A 372 -20.28 36.50 22.39
CA GLY A 372 -20.17 37.57 23.39
C GLY A 372 -20.76 38.92 22.89
N GLU A 373 -20.48 39.29 21.63
CA GLU A 373 -21.06 40.48 21.01
C GLU A 373 -22.57 40.38 20.82
N ILE A 374 -23.11 39.18 20.53
CA ILE A 374 -24.57 38.96 20.42
C ILE A 374 -25.23 39.11 21.80
N ASP A 375 -24.66 38.50 22.85
CA ASP A 375 -25.18 38.60 24.21
C ASP A 375 -25.13 40.07 24.74
N GLU A 376 -24.10 40.82 24.42
CA GLU A 376 -23.98 42.25 24.79
C GLU A 376 -25.04 43.13 24.08
N ASN A 377 -25.28 42.85 22.80
CA ASN A 377 -26.34 43.55 22.03
C ASN A 377 -27.76 43.21 22.52
N ILE A 378 -28.03 41.98 22.94
CA ILE A 378 -29.30 41.57 23.54
C ILE A 378 -29.51 42.30 24.87
N ASN A 379 -28.52 42.36 25.73
CA ASN A 379 -28.56 43.09 27.00
C ASN A 379 -28.80 44.62 26.85
N ILE A 380 -28.22 45.20 25.79
CA ILE A 380 -28.42 46.64 25.48
C ILE A 380 -29.87 46.92 25.03
N ASN A 381 -30.43 46.02 24.21
CA ASN A 381 -31.81 46.15 23.73
C ASN A 381 -32.85 45.95 24.86
N GLU A 382 -32.64 44.96 25.74
CA GLU A 382 -33.52 44.76 26.92
C GLU A 382 -33.49 45.97 27.88
N LYS A 383 -32.35 46.65 28.04
CA LYS A 383 -32.25 47.84 28.84
C LYS A 383 -32.96 49.06 28.20
N LYS A 384 -33.02 49.15 26.87
CA LYS A 384 -33.76 50.20 26.15
C LYS A 384 -35.27 49.98 26.26
N ASP A 385 -35.77 48.77 26.06
CA ASP A 385 -37.20 48.47 26.18
C ASP A 385 -37.70 48.59 27.61
N GLY A 386 -36.88 48.31 28.62
CA GLY A 386 -37.19 48.52 30.03
C GLY A 386 -37.22 49.99 30.46
N SER A 387 -36.54 50.88 29.72
CA SER A 387 -36.58 52.35 30.00
C SER A 387 -37.81 53.03 29.41
N ASP A 388 -38.27 52.59 28.25
CA ASP A 388 -39.46 53.15 27.59
C ASP A 388 -40.78 52.74 28.29
N SER A 389 -40.82 51.54 28.91
CA SER A 389 -42.00 51.16 29.71
C SER A 389 -42.17 51.91 31.00
N LYS A 390 -41.09 52.45 31.59
CA LYS A 390 -41.17 53.30 32.82
C LYS A 390 -41.60 54.76 32.55
N ASN A 391 -41.40 55.27 31.33
CA ASN A 391 -41.82 56.61 30.96
C ASN A 391 -43.30 56.70 30.59
N ASN A 392 -43.98 55.64 30.20
CA ASN A 392 -45.39 55.60 29.89
C ASN A 392 -46.30 55.42 31.11
N LEU A 393 -45.76 55.14 32.30
CA LEU A 393 -46.55 55.04 33.56
C LEU A 393 -46.62 56.31 34.40
N LYS A 394 -46.11 57.44 33.87
CA LYS A 394 -46.23 58.80 34.55
C LYS A 394 -47.20 59.77 33.90
N LEU A 395 -48.05 59.30 32.98
CA LEU A 395 -49.07 60.11 32.29
C LEU A 395 -50.48 59.47 32.37
N ILE A 396 -50.90 59.04 33.54
CA ILE A 396 -52.33 58.87 33.87
C ILE A 396 -52.59 59.44 35.25
#